data_3ac3bd006aa244fb7407ca66d5175880
#
_entry.id   3ac3bd006aa244fb7407ca66d5175880
#
_cell.length_a   1.000
_cell.length_b   1.000
_cell.length_c   1.000
_cell.angle_alpha   90.00
_cell.angle_beta   90.00
_cell.angle_gamma   90.00
#
_symmetry.space_group_name_H-M   'P 1'
#
loop_
_entity.id
_entity.type
_entity.pdbx_description
1 polymer ?
#
loop_
_entity_poly.entity_id
_entity_poly.type
_entity_poly.pdbx_seq_one_letter_code
_entity_poly.pdbx_strand_id
1 'polypeptide(L)' 'MELTSEEKDMLQRIVNNQYSGGGYKRATWIEMVCRTGADKALLAALCQKGLVETGLGGTVAGDPYDACWLTPKGRAAYD' A
#
# COMPACT_ATOMS: atom_id res chain seq x y z
N MET A 1 -14.08 2.83 -12.53
CA MET A 1 -14.21 3.02 -11.06
C MET A 1 -13.61 4.37 -10.71
N GLU A 2 -14.39 5.20 -10.08
CA GLU A 2 -13.89 6.50 -9.65
C GLU A 2 -13.34 6.40 -8.25
N LEU A 3 -12.18 7.00 -8.05
CA LEU A 3 -11.53 7.05 -6.76
C LEU A 3 -11.75 8.43 -6.14
N THR A 4 -11.93 8.46 -4.83
CA THR A 4 -11.97 9.73 -4.12
C THR A 4 -10.58 10.34 -4.09
N SER A 5 -10.49 11.63 -3.76
CA SER A 5 -9.20 12.30 -3.64
C SER A 5 -8.33 11.63 -2.57
N GLU A 6 -8.96 11.23 -1.49
CA GLU A 6 -8.25 10.55 -0.39
C GLU A 6 -7.71 9.19 -0.84
N GLU A 7 -8.49 8.46 -1.64
CA GLU A 7 -8.05 7.15 -2.14
C GLU A 7 -6.87 7.31 -3.09
N LYS A 8 -6.92 8.28 -4.00
CA LYS A 8 -5.80 8.55 -4.89
C LYS A 8 -4.56 8.97 -4.12
N ASP A 9 -4.75 9.80 -3.10
CA ASP A 9 -3.65 10.25 -2.26
C ASP A 9 -2.99 9.08 -1.54
N MET A 10 -3.78 8.14 -1.04
CA MET A 10 -3.25 6.95 -0.38
C MET A 10 -2.46 6.09 -1.37
N LEU A 11 -2.97 5.88 -2.58
CA LEU A 11 -2.24 5.13 -3.61
C LEU A 11 -0.91 5.80 -3.93
N GLN A 12 -0.91 7.13 -4.00
CA GLN A 12 0.32 7.87 -4.27
C GLN A 12 1.31 7.74 -3.12
N ARG A 13 0.84 7.76 -1.88
CA ARG A 13 1.71 7.57 -0.71
C ARG A 13 2.36 6.18 -0.76
N ILE A 14 1.57 5.17 -1.11
CA ILE A 14 2.08 3.80 -1.22
C ILE A 14 3.19 3.74 -2.27
N VAL A 15 2.96 4.33 -3.43
CA VAL A 15 3.96 4.34 -4.50
C VAL A 15 5.20 5.10 -4.07
N ASN A 16 5.03 6.25 -3.43
CA ASN A 16 6.16 7.10 -3.03
C ASN A 16 7.02 6.48 -1.92
N ASN A 17 6.46 5.56 -1.17
CA ASN A 17 7.17 4.94 -0.05
C ASN A 17 7.55 3.49 -0.32
N GLN A 18 7.55 3.08 -1.58
CA GLN A 18 7.92 1.72 -1.93
C GLN A 18 9.35 1.42 -1.51
N TYR A 19 9.51 0.30 -0.84
CA TYR A 19 10.82 -0.16 -0.42
C TYR A 19 11.31 -1.22 -1.40
N SER A 20 12.42 -0.97 -2.03
CA SER A 20 12.94 -1.82 -3.09
C SER A 20 13.98 -2.84 -2.61
N GLY A 21 14.26 -2.87 -1.32
CA GLY A 21 15.24 -3.80 -0.81
C GLY A 21 14.60 -5.10 -0.38
N GLY A 22 14.82 -6.18 -1.07
CA GLY A 22 14.27 -7.45 -0.66
C GLY A 22 13.73 -8.30 -1.77
N GLY A 23 13.83 -7.87 -2.98
CA GLY A 23 13.61 -8.71 -4.15
C GLY A 23 12.19 -9.14 -4.44
N TYR A 24 11.24 -8.66 -3.69
CA TYR A 24 9.85 -8.96 -3.93
C TYR A 24 9.11 -7.72 -4.40
N LYS A 25 7.84 -7.90 -4.73
CA LYS A 25 6.95 -6.83 -5.10
C LYS A 25 7.34 -5.56 -4.35
N ARG A 26 7.27 -4.43 -5.02
CA ARG A 26 7.61 -3.14 -4.42
C ARG A 26 6.67 -2.87 -3.25
N ALA A 27 7.01 -3.45 -2.13
CA ALA A 27 6.19 -3.40 -0.93
C ALA A 27 6.44 -2.09 -0.19
N THR A 28 5.37 -1.55 0.38
CA THR A 28 5.43 -0.35 1.19
C THR A 28 5.10 -0.73 2.62
N TRP A 29 5.93 -0.29 3.55
CA TRP A 29 5.70 -0.54 4.96
C TRP A 29 4.43 0.20 5.38
N ILE A 30 3.44 -0.54 5.87
CA ILE A 30 2.14 0.04 6.22
C ILE A 30 2.27 1.19 7.21
N GLU A 31 3.15 1.08 8.18
CA GLU A 31 3.35 2.12 9.18
C GLU A 31 3.83 3.44 8.59
N MET A 32 4.43 3.40 7.42
CA MET A 32 4.91 4.62 6.77
C MET A 32 3.80 5.42 6.11
N VAL A 33 2.70 4.75 5.76
CA VAL A 33 1.61 5.40 5.04
C VAL A 33 0.32 5.51 5.87
N CYS A 34 0.19 4.68 6.90
CA CYS A 34 -0.99 4.67 7.76
C CYS A 34 -0.60 5.08 9.17
N ARG A 35 -0.92 6.31 9.54
CA ARG A 35 -0.58 6.85 10.86
C ARG A 35 -1.80 7.05 11.76
N THR A 36 -2.98 7.08 11.17
CA THR A 36 -4.22 7.31 11.90
C THR A 36 -5.21 6.19 11.63
N GLY A 37 -6.26 6.13 12.44
CA GLY A 37 -7.34 5.17 12.20
C GLY A 37 -8.05 5.43 10.88
N ALA A 38 -8.15 6.70 10.47
CA ALA A 38 -8.75 7.05 9.19
C ALA A 38 -7.91 6.51 8.03
N ASP A 39 -6.58 6.59 8.13
CA ASP A 39 -5.70 6.03 7.11
C ASP A 39 -5.86 4.52 7.01
N LYS A 40 -5.98 3.84 8.13
CA LYS A 40 -6.15 2.38 8.14
C LYS A 40 -7.48 1.99 7.51
N ALA A 41 -8.55 2.74 7.81
CA ALA A 41 -9.85 2.49 7.19
C ALA A 41 -9.81 2.72 5.68
N LEU A 42 -9.09 3.74 5.24
CA LEU A 42 -8.92 4.04 3.83
C LEU A 42 -8.16 2.92 3.11
N LEU A 43 -7.09 2.42 3.73
CA LEU A 43 -6.34 1.31 3.18
C LEU A 43 -7.21 0.06 3.07
N ALA A 44 -8.01 -0.23 4.11
CA ALA A 44 -8.91 -1.37 4.09
C ALA A 44 -9.93 -1.26 2.95
N ALA A 45 -10.45 -0.06 2.70
CA ALA A 45 -11.38 0.17 1.61
C ALA A 45 -10.73 -0.11 0.25
N LEU A 46 -9.48 0.31 0.08
CA LEU A 46 -8.75 0.04 -1.15
C LEU A 46 -8.49 -1.44 -1.34
N CYS A 47 -8.24 -2.16 -0.25
CA CYS A 47 -8.07 -3.61 -0.31
C CYS A 47 -9.37 -4.29 -0.75
N GLN A 48 -10.50 -3.84 -0.23
CA GLN A 48 -11.80 -4.39 -0.60
C GLN A 48 -12.12 -4.16 -2.07
N LYS A 49 -11.66 -3.05 -2.62
CA LYS A 49 -11.85 -2.74 -4.04
C LYS A 49 -10.89 -3.52 -4.94
N GLY A 50 -9.97 -4.28 -4.35
CA GLY A 50 -9.00 -5.04 -5.11
C GLY A 50 -7.87 -4.22 -5.68
N LEU A 51 -7.67 -3.00 -5.20
CA LEU A 51 -6.64 -2.10 -5.71
C LEU A 51 -5.32 -2.23 -4.96
N VAL A 52 -5.37 -2.72 -3.73
CA VAL A 52 -4.21 -2.88 -2.87
C VAL A 52 -4.26 -4.26 -2.22
N GLU A 53 -3.11 -4.88 -2.07
CA GLU A 53 -2.97 -6.12 -1.31
C GLU A 53 -2.05 -5.86 -0.13
N THR A 54 -2.23 -6.62 0.93
CA THR A 54 -1.37 -6.55 2.11
C THR A 54 -0.77 -7.91 2.40
N GLY A 55 0.36 -7.90 3.08
CA GLY A 55 1.04 -9.12 3.45
C GLY A 55 2.39 -8.81 4.06
N LEU A 56 3.21 -9.85 4.23
CA LEU A 56 4.56 -9.65 4.72
C LEU A 56 5.44 -9.17 3.57
N GLY A 57 6.12 -8.05 3.79
CA GLY A 57 6.91 -7.41 2.74
C GLY A 57 8.37 -7.84 2.70
N GLY A 58 8.80 -8.63 3.64
CA GLY A 58 10.18 -9.01 3.77
C GLY A 58 10.65 -8.81 5.20
N THR A 59 11.94 -8.56 5.39
CA THR A 59 12.48 -8.34 6.73
C THR A 59 13.24 -7.02 6.80
N VAL A 60 13.13 -6.37 7.95
CA VAL A 60 13.92 -5.20 8.28
C VAL A 60 14.67 -5.56 9.58
N ALA A 61 15.98 -5.52 9.53
CA ALA A 61 16.82 -5.91 10.67
C ALA A 61 16.50 -7.33 11.18
N GLY A 62 16.11 -8.23 10.28
CA GLY A 62 15.80 -9.61 10.64
C GLY A 62 14.37 -9.86 11.05
N ASP A 63 13.55 -8.82 11.21
CA ASP A 63 12.16 -8.96 11.61
C ASP A 63 11.21 -8.73 10.43
N PRO A 64 10.19 -9.56 10.24
CA PRO A 64 9.21 -9.33 9.19
C PRO A 64 8.37 -8.09 9.51
N TYR A 65 7.94 -7.40 8.47
CA TYR A 65 7.10 -6.22 8.63
C TYR A 65 5.84 -6.33 7.78
N ASP A 66 4.77 -5.69 8.23
CA ASP A 66 3.52 -5.63 7.47
C ASP A 66 3.68 -4.64 6.33
N ALA A 67 3.29 -5.07 5.13
CA ALA A 67 3.45 -4.28 3.93
C ALA A 67 2.19 -4.26 3.10
N CYS A 68 2.13 -3.32 2.18
CA CYS A 68 1.07 -3.24 1.18
C CYS A 68 1.68 -2.87 -0.17
N TRP A 69 0.94 -3.19 -1.23
CA TRP A 69 1.39 -2.88 -2.59
C TRP A 69 0.16 -2.77 -3.49
N LEU A 70 0.31 -2.06 -4.59
CA LEU A 70 -0.76 -1.95 -5.57
C LEU A 70 -0.87 -3.24 -6.36
N THR A 71 -2.12 -3.67 -6.57
CA THR A 71 -2.40 -4.75 -7.53
C THR A 71 -2.28 -4.20 -8.95
N PRO A 72 -2.27 -5.05 -9.98
CA PRO A 72 -2.32 -4.56 -11.37
C PRO A 72 -3.51 -3.63 -11.59
N LYS A 73 -4.67 -3.96 -10.97
CA LYS A 73 -5.86 -3.12 -11.04
C LYS A 73 -5.63 -1.77 -10.37
N GLY A 74 -4.96 -1.79 -9.21
CA GLY A 74 -4.65 -0.56 -8.48
C GLY A 74 -3.69 0.32 -9.24
N ARG A 75 -2.70 -0.27 -9.89
CA ARG A 75 -1.74 0.47 -10.70
C ARG A 75 -2.43 1.12 -11.89
N ALA A 76 -3.33 0.41 -12.54
CA ALA A 76 -4.09 0.97 -13.66
C ALA A 76 -4.98 2.12 -13.20
N ALA A 77 -5.56 2.02 -12.01
CA ALA A 77 -6.39 3.09 -11.45
C ALA A 77 -5.54 4.31 -11.03
N TYR A 78 -4.31 4.07 -10.60
CA TYR A 78 -3.39 5.15 -10.21
C TYR A 78 -2.88 5.91 -11.44
N ASP A 79 -2.53 5.17 -12.48
CA ASP A 79 -2.08 5.78 -13.72
C ASP A 79 -3.25 6.41 -14.46
#